data_10b1ee1c7d327acbb1007fa6c14f5aca
#
_entry.id   10b1ee1c7d327acbb1007fa6c14f5aca
#
_cell.length_a   1.000
_cell.length_b   1.000
_cell.length_c   1.000
_cell.angle_alpha   90.00
_cell.angle_beta   90.00
_cell.angle_gamma   90.00
#
_symmetry.space_group_name_H-M   'P 1'
#
loop_
_entity.id
_entity.type
_entity.pdbx_description
1 polymer ?
#
loop_
_entity_poly.entity_id
_entity_poly.type
_entity_poly.pdbx_seq_one_letter_code
_entity_poly.pdbx_strand_id
1 'polypeptide(L)'
;KLDFTFYPFDNQDLHIDISSTYSTDDFKIHLEEQTNSLLDGLSVQGWDKVNFSAKLGTEIWDGDDEKYDLITYTIELDRQVLSISLRLFLPLLVIVSLNFLSLVLERDDFETKVEIQLAALIAVAAYSILMDTKIPDLPYITLADAIIALSFMTSASILALSILKKRRRDKNLKFPSSG
;
A
#
# COMPACT_ATOMS: atom_id res chain seq x y z
N LYS A 1 -14.27 -6.56 -7.50
CA LYS A 1 -12.81 -6.82 -7.51
C LYS A 1 -12.14 -5.75 -6.66
N LEU A 2 -11.39 -6.13 -5.63
CA LEU A 2 -10.67 -5.19 -4.77
C LEU A 2 -9.47 -4.61 -5.51
N ASP A 3 -9.21 -3.30 -5.33
CA ASP A 3 -8.08 -2.59 -5.92
C ASP A 3 -7.20 -2.00 -4.82
N PHE A 4 -5.98 -2.53 -4.67
CA PHE A 4 -4.99 -2.10 -3.68
C PHE A 4 -3.86 -1.25 -4.29
N THR A 5 -4.04 -0.72 -5.51
CA THR A 5 -3.00 0.06 -6.21
C THR A 5 -2.49 1.21 -5.36
N PHE A 6 -3.37 1.90 -4.64
CA PHE A 6 -3.02 3.02 -3.78
C PHE A 6 -2.88 2.66 -2.30
N TYR A 7 -2.72 1.39 -1.96
CA TYR A 7 -2.54 0.98 -0.58
C TYR A 7 -1.42 1.79 0.12
N PRO A 8 -1.63 2.36 1.31
CA PRO A 8 -2.79 2.26 2.21
C PRO A 8 -3.85 3.37 2.08
N PHE A 9 -3.90 4.10 0.99
CA PHE A 9 -4.83 5.20 0.72
C PHE A 9 -6.03 4.76 -0.14
N ASP A 10 -6.36 3.47 -0.11
CA ASP A 10 -7.42 2.87 -0.90
C ASP A 10 -8.74 2.82 -0.15
N ASN A 11 -9.84 3.01 -0.89
CA ASN A 11 -11.18 2.69 -0.45
C ASN A 11 -11.66 1.47 -1.23
N GLN A 12 -12.50 0.63 -0.62
CA GLN A 12 -12.95 -0.61 -1.23
C GLN A 12 -14.48 -0.70 -1.24
N ASP A 13 -15.01 -1.09 -2.39
CA ASP A 13 -16.43 -1.37 -2.55
C ASP A 13 -16.63 -2.86 -2.78
N LEU A 14 -17.34 -3.50 -1.87
CA LEU A 14 -17.74 -4.90 -1.98
C LEU A 14 -19.15 -4.97 -2.55
N HIS A 15 -19.31 -5.68 -3.66
CA HIS A 15 -20.62 -5.91 -4.26
C HIS A 15 -21.02 -7.38 -4.06
N ILE A 16 -22.26 -7.58 -3.62
CA ILE A 16 -22.90 -8.88 -3.52
C ILE A 16 -24.18 -8.78 -4.36
N ASP A 17 -24.19 -9.52 -5.46
CA ASP A 17 -25.33 -9.58 -6.37
C ASP A 17 -26.13 -10.83 -6.05
N ILE A 18 -27.44 -10.64 -5.83
CA ILE A 18 -28.40 -11.71 -5.58
C ILE A 18 -29.51 -11.58 -6.63
N SER A 19 -29.57 -12.55 -7.52
CA SER A 19 -30.63 -12.59 -8.55
C SER A 19 -31.73 -13.60 -8.22
N SER A 20 -32.94 -13.28 -8.68
CA SER A 20 -34.06 -14.21 -8.63
C SER A 20 -33.88 -15.29 -9.71
N THR A 21 -34.31 -16.50 -9.42
CA THR A 21 -34.43 -17.58 -10.41
C THR A 21 -35.79 -17.56 -11.12
N TYR A 22 -36.70 -16.69 -10.69
CA TYR A 22 -38.02 -16.51 -11.25
C TYR A 22 -38.07 -15.19 -12.04
N SER A 23 -38.74 -15.21 -13.18
CA SER A 23 -39.01 -14.03 -13.99
C SER A 23 -39.72 -12.93 -13.20
N THR A 24 -39.45 -11.66 -13.54
CA THR A 24 -40.14 -10.51 -12.93
C THR A 24 -41.66 -10.51 -13.16
N ASP A 25 -42.15 -11.31 -14.11
CA ASP A 25 -43.57 -11.47 -14.36
C ASP A 25 -44.24 -12.42 -13.35
N ASP A 26 -43.48 -13.40 -12.86
CA ASP A 26 -43.94 -14.40 -11.89
C ASP A 26 -43.71 -13.99 -10.44
N PHE A 27 -42.58 -13.33 -10.16
CA PHE A 27 -42.17 -12.96 -8.82
C PHE A 27 -41.41 -11.61 -8.84
N LYS A 28 -41.80 -10.70 -7.95
CA LYS A 28 -41.15 -9.39 -7.78
C LYS A 28 -40.54 -9.27 -6.39
N ILE A 29 -39.28 -8.84 -6.34
CA ILE A 29 -38.59 -8.55 -5.10
C ILE A 29 -38.87 -7.10 -4.70
N HIS A 30 -39.19 -6.87 -3.43
CA HIS A 30 -39.34 -5.54 -2.85
C HIS A 30 -38.27 -5.34 -1.77
N LEU A 31 -37.52 -4.23 -1.86
CA LEU A 31 -36.59 -3.83 -0.81
C LEU A 31 -37.34 -3.02 0.25
N GLU A 32 -37.30 -3.46 1.50
CA GLU A 32 -37.72 -2.63 2.62
C GLU A 32 -36.56 -1.73 3.07
N GLU A 33 -36.83 -0.42 3.24
CA GLU A 33 -35.82 0.61 3.58
C GLU A 33 -35.20 0.49 4.99
N GLN A 34 -35.48 -0.56 5.75
CA GLN A 34 -35.03 -0.70 7.15
C GLN A 34 -33.58 -1.13 7.35
N THR A 35 -32.77 -1.21 6.33
CA THR A 35 -31.51 -1.98 6.37
C THR A 35 -30.32 -1.25 6.96
N ASN A 36 -30.36 0.06 7.19
CA ASN A 36 -29.21 0.83 7.71
C ASN A 36 -28.93 0.57 9.22
N SER A 37 -29.89 0.05 9.98
CA SER A 37 -29.73 -0.16 11.42
C SER A 37 -28.92 -1.41 11.80
N LEU A 38 -28.72 -2.33 10.89
CA LEU A 38 -27.94 -3.57 11.13
C LEU A 38 -26.44 -3.33 11.23
N LEU A 39 -25.96 -2.20 10.71
CA LEU A 39 -24.53 -1.86 10.69
C LEU A 39 -24.11 -0.90 11.82
N ASP A 40 -25.07 -0.36 12.56
CA ASP A 40 -24.78 0.45 13.74
C ASP A 40 -24.04 -0.39 14.79
N GLY A 41 -22.71 -0.18 14.87
CA GLY A 41 -21.83 -0.92 15.77
C GLY A 41 -20.94 -1.98 15.10
N LEU A 42 -21.07 -2.22 13.79
CA LEU A 42 -20.14 -3.07 13.07
C LEU A 42 -18.79 -2.33 12.92
N SER A 43 -17.76 -2.82 13.59
CA SER A 43 -16.40 -2.35 13.41
C SER A 43 -15.58 -3.42 12.70
N VAL A 44 -14.99 -3.07 11.57
CA VAL A 44 -14.05 -3.94 10.85
C VAL A 44 -12.64 -3.42 11.10
N GLN A 45 -11.76 -4.28 11.60
CA GLN A 45 -10.40 -3.88 11.95
C GLN A 45 -9.66 -3.33 10.71
N GLY A 46 -9.13 -2.11 10.82
CA GLY A 46 -8.43 -1.43 9.74
C GLY A 46 -9.30 -0.54 8.86
N TRP A 47 -10.61 -0.44 9.16
CA TRP A 47 -11.58 0.37 8.42
C TRP A 47 -12.29 1.36 9.35
N ASP A 48 -12.42 2.63 8.92
CA ASP A 48 -13.03 3.70 9.71
C ASP A 48 -14.54 3.77 9.53
N LYS A 49 -14.99 3.57 8.29
CA LYS A 49 -16.40 3.61 7.94
C LYS A 49 -16.79 2.37 7.17
N VAL A 50 -17.97 1.90 7.44
CA VAL A 50 -18.63 0.83 6.70
C VAL A 50 -20.02 1.33 6.34
N ASN A 51 -20.20 1.72 5.08
CA ASN A 51 -21.51 2.10 4.57
C ASN A 51 -22.12 0.92 3.84
N PHE A 52 -23.44 0.81 3.93
CA PHE A 52 -24.20 -0.23 3.26
C PHE A 52 -25.29 0.39 2.40
N SER A 53 -25.40 -0.05 1.17
CA SER A 53 -26.51 0.31 0.30
C SER A 53 -27.02 -0.91 -0.44
N ALA A 54 -28.32 -0.95 -0.68
CA ALA A 54 -28.96 -1.98 -1.50
C ALA A 54 -29.71 -1.29 -2.65
N LYS A 55 -29.51 -1.81 -3.85
CA LYS A 55 -30.20 -1.32 -5.06
C LYS A 55 -30.91 -2.47 -5.74
N LEU A 56 -32.17 -2.24 -6.10
CA LEU A 56 -32.94 -3.15 -6.93
C LEU A 56 -32.70 -2.80 -8.41
N GLY A 57 -32.33 -3.80 -9.19
CA GLY A 57 -32.15 -3.72 -10.64
C GLY A 57 -32.82 -4.91 -11.31
N THR A 58 -32.63 -5.03 -12.60
CA THR A 58 -33.04 -6.20 -13.38
C THR A 58 -31.89 -6.64 -14.26
N GLU A 59 -31.72 -7.94 -14.44
CA GLU A 59 -30.78 -8.54 -15.39
C GLU A 59 -31.49 -9.43 -16.40
N ILE A 60 -30.86 -9.64 -17.53
CA ILE A 60 -31.30 -10.58 -18.58
C ILE A 60 -30.17 -11.60 -18.72
N TRP A 61 -30.48 -12.87 -18.60
CA TRP A 61 -29.48 -13.93 -18.75
C TRP A 61 -29.25 -14.25 -20.24
N ASP A 62 -28.00 -14.60 -20.58
CA ASP A 62 -27.65 -14.99 -21.94
C ASP A 62 -28.51 -16.16 -22.42
N GLY A 63 -29.25 -15.92 -23.53
CA GLY A 63 -30.11 -16.92 -24.17
C GLY A 63 -31.55 -16.92 -23.67
N ASP A 64 -31.93 -15.96 -22.83
CA ASP A 64 -33.29 -15.77 -22.35
C ASP A 64 -33.77 -14.33 -22.67
N ASP A 65 -35.06 -14.19 -23.05
CA ASP A 65 -35.68 -12.88 -23.27
C ASP A 65 -36.37 -12.34 -21.99
N GLU A 66 -36.38 -13.14 -20.92
CA GLU A 66 -37.03 -12.78 -19.66
C GLU A 66 -36.11 -11.93 -18.77
N LYS A 67 -36.74 -11.07 -17.95
CA LYS A 67 -36.07 -10.23 -16.96
C LYS A 67 -36.15 -10.87 -15.60
N TYR A 68 -35.05 -10.80 -14.86
CA TYR A 68 -34.92 -11.31 -13.51
C TYR A 68 -34.57 -10.17 -12.55
N ASP A 69 -35.22 -10.15 -11.38
CA ASP A 69 -34.88 -9.15 -10.37
C ASP A 69 -33.48 -9.42 -9.79
N LEU A 70 -32.67 -8.36 -9.73
CA LEU A 70 -31.31 -8.36 -9.20
C LEU A 70 -31.23 -7.38 -8.03
N ILE A 71 -30.77 -7.83 -6.88
CA ILE A 71 -30.41 -6.97 -5.76
C ILE A 71 -28.90 -6.89 -5.69
N THR A 72 -28.35 -5.69 -5.84
CA THR A 72 -26.93 -5.41 -5.61
C THR A 72 -26.77 -4.76 -4.24
N TYR A 73 -26.16 -5.49 -3.32
CA TYR A 73 -25.67 -4.96 -2.06
C TYR A 73 -24.29 -4.39 -2.23
N THR A 74 -24.09 -3.12 -1.85
CA THR A 74 -22.79 -2.47 -1.88
C THR A 74 -22.38 -2.15 -0.45
N ILE A 75 -21.18 -2.62 -0.06
CA ILE A 75 -20.53 -2.30 1.21
C ILE A 75 -19.32 -1.44 0.89
N GLU A 76 -19.39 -0.15 1.23
CA GLU A 76 -18.31 0.81 1.06
C GLU A 76 -17.44 0.80 2.32
N LEU A 77 -16.15 0.57 2.16
CA LEU A 77 -15.17 0.47 3.23
C LEU A 77 -14.13 1.58 3.09
N ASP A 78 -14.11 2.53 4.03
CA ASP A 78 -13.10 3.57 4.14
C ASP A 78 -11.97 3.11 5.06
N ARG A 79 -10.74 3.10 4.57
CA ARG A 79 -9.58 2.60 5.33
C ARG A 79 -9.12 3.58 6.42
N GLN A 80 -8.61 3.03 7.55
CA GLN A 80 -7.93 3.79 8.60
C GLN A 80 -6.54 4.27 8.13
N VAL A 81 -6.54 5.23 7.21
CA VAL A 81 -5.34 5.70 6.50
C VAL A 81 -4.26 6.16 7.48
N LEU A 82 -4.59 6.99 8.48
CA LEU A 82 -3.59 7.55 9.39
C LEU A 82 -2.86 6.47 10.20
N SER A 83 -3.62 5.55 10.80
CA SER A 83 -3.05 4.49 11.64
C SER A 83 -2.16 3.54 10.85
N ILE A 84 -2.60 3.15 9.65
CA ILE A 84 -1.87 2.22 8.80
C ILE A 84 -0.65 2.91 8.19
N SER A 85 -0.79 4.15 7.71
CA SER A 85 0.30 4.94 7.13
C SER A 85 1.42 5.19 8.14
N LEU A 86 1.10 5.55 9.38
CA LEU A 86 2.10 5.73 10.42
C LEU A 86 2.87 4.43 10.69
N ARG A 87 2.18 3.30 10.77
CA ARG A 87 2.82 2.00 11.00
C ARG A 87 3.70 1.58 9.82
N LEU A 88 3.32 1.96 8.61
CA LEU A 88 4.02 1.62 7.38
C LEU A 88 5.20 2.57 7.12
N PHE A 89 4.99 3.88 7.16
CA PHE A 89 5.99 4.84 6.70
C PHE A 89 6.94 5.32 7.79
N LEU A 90 6.51 5.33 9.07
CA LEU A 90 7.34 5.82 10.16
C LEU A 90 8.67 5.03 10.31
N PRO A 91 8.69 3.68 10.31
CA PRO A 91 9.96 2.95 10.36
C PRO A 91 10.86 3.25 9.18
N LEU A 92 10.32 3.32 7.96
CA LEU A 92 11.08 3.67 6.75
C LEU A 92 11.66 5.08 6.84
N LEU A 93 10.86 6.05 7.29
CA LEU A 93 11.30 7.42 7.46
C LEU A 93 12.48 7.51 8.44
N VAL A 94 12.42 6.80 9.57
CA VAL A 94 13.51 6.75 10.54
C VAL A 94 14.77 6.14 9.92
N ILE A 95 14.67 5.00 9.24
CA ILE A 95 15.81 4.33 8.61
C ILE A 95 16.46 5.24 7.56
N VAL A 96 15.66 5.83 6.68
CA VAL A 96 16.17 6.75 5.63
C VAL A 96 16.78 8.00 6.24
N SER A 97 16.20 8.55 7.30
CA SER A 97 16.74 9.72 8.01
C SER A 97 18.11 9.42 8.66
N LEU A 98 18.27 8.26 9.29
CA LEU A 98 19.56 7.82 9.82
C LEU A 98 20.61 7.67 8.71
N ASN A 99 20.20 7.16 7.55
CA ASN A 99 21.07 7.05 6.41
C ASN A 99 21.53 8.43 5.90
N PHE A 100 20.64 9.41 5.81
CA PHE A 100 21.01 10.80 5.48
C PHE A 100 21.88 11.43 6.56
N LEU A 101 21.61 11.17 7.83
CA LEU A 101 22.42 11.70 8.95
C LEU A 101 23.87 11.21 8.86
N SER A 102 24.13 10.01 8.33
CA SER A 102 25.49 9.52 8.11
C SER A 102 26.32 10.45 7.19
N LEU A 103 25.69 11.22 6.31
CA LEU A 103 26.38 12.16 5.42
C LEU A 103 26.92 13.39 6.16
N VAL A 104 26.37 13.70 7.33
CA VAL A 104 26.74 14.86 8.18
C VAL A 104 27.94 14.54 9.05
N LEU A 105 28.26 13.25 9.29
CA LEU A 105 29.42 12.82 10.08
C LEU A 105 30.72 13.38 9.46
N GLU A 106 31.74 13.53 10.30
CA GLU A 106 33.04 14.05 9.89
C GLU A 106 33.69 13.20 8.79
N ARG A 107 34.54 13.84 7.98
CA ARG A 107 35.13 13.22 6.78
C ARG A 107 36.06 12.06 7.11
N ASP A 108 36.61 12.03 8.31
CA ASP A 108 37.61 11.03 8.71
C ASP A 108 36.99 9.73 9.21
N ASP A 109 35.71 9.75 9.63
CA ASP A 109 34.94 8.59 10.07
C ASP A 109 34.28 7.82 8.92
N PHE A 110 35.06 7.47 7.89
CA PHE A 110 34.52 6.79 6.72
C PHE A 110 33.97 5.40 7.06
N GLU A 111 34.63 4.65 7.95
CA GLU A 111 34.19 3.31 8.34
C GLU A 111 32.82 3.38 9.02
N THR A 112 32.67 4.25 10.02
CA THR A 112 31.39 4.46 10.71
C THR A 112 30.26 4.88 9.76
N LYS A 113 30.58 5.75 8.75
CA LYS A 113 29.58 6.10 7.72
C LYS A 113 29.09 4.90 6.92
N VAL A 114 30.02 4.09 6.46
CA VAL A 114 29.68 2.90 5.67
C VAL A 114 28.92 1.87 6.50
N GLU A 115 29.27 1.70 7.77
CA GLU A 115 28.56 0.81 8.69
C GLU A 115 27.11 1.25 8.88
N ILE A 116 26.86 2.54 9.14
CA ILE A 116 25.49 3.08 9.29
C ILE A 116 24.70 2.92 8.00
N GLN A 117 25.31 3.23 6.84
CA GLN A 117 24.65 3.13 5.54
C GLN A 117 24.34 1.69 5.16
N LEU A 118 25.24 0.76 5.47
CA LEU A 118 25.02 -0.67 5.24
C LEU A 118 23.92 -1.21 6.17
N ALA A 119 23.96 -0.82 7.45
CA ALA A 119 22.91 -1.19 8.41
C ALA A 119 21.54 -0.67 7.97
N ALA A 120 21.45 0.57 7.47
CA ALA A 120 20.21 1.13 6.94
C ALA A 120 19.71 0.37 5.71
N LEU A 121 20.61 -0.01 4.79
CA LEU A 121 20.26 -0.80 3.61
C LEU A 121 19.69 -2.18 3.99
N ILE A 122 20.35 -2.86 4.94
CA ILE A 122 19.88 -4.15 5.47
C ILE A 122 18.52 -3.98 6.16
N ALA A 123 18.34 -2.90 6.92
CA ALA A 123 17.10 -2.62 7.62
C ALA A 123 15.92 -2.39 6.64
N VAL A 124 16.13 -1.67 5.53
CA VAL A 124 15.09 -1.51 4.49
C VAL A 124 14.78 -2.84 3.83
N ALA A 125 15.78 -3.67 3.52
CA ALA A 125 15.58 -5.00 2.95
C ALA A 125 14.78 -5.92 3.89
N ALA A 126 15.15 -5.94 5.19
CA ALA A 126 14.41 -6.70 6.19
C ALA A 126 12.98 -6.20 6.36
N TYR A 127 12.77 -4.87 6.25
CA TYR A 127 11.46 -4.26 6.32
C TYR A 127 10.59 -4.63 5.12
N SER A 128 11.14 -4.72 3.90
CA SER A 128 10.39 -5.17 2.72
C SER A 128 9.85 -6.58 2.90
N ILE A 129 10.68 -7.50 3.40
CA ILE A 129 10.26 -8.89 3.69
C ILE A 129 9.13 -8.92 4.74
N LEU A 130 9.21 -8.06 5.76
CA LEU A 130 8.14 -7.96 6.76
C LEU A 130 6.84 -7.46 6.14
N MET A 131 6.90 -6.53 5.19
CA MET A 131 5.71 -6.01 4.51
C MET A 131 5.08 -7.02 3.57
N ASP A 132 5.85 -7.84 2.88
CA ASP A 132 5.35 -8.93 2.03
C ASP A 132 4.45 -9.90 2.81
N THR A 133 4.69 -10.08 4.11
CA THR A 133 3.84 -10.94 4.95
C THR A 133 2.50 -10.30 5.33
N LYS A 134 2.34 -8.99 5.16
CA LYS A 134 1.15 -8.22 5.58
C LYS A 134 0.26 -7.81 4.43
N ILE A 135 0.80 -7.73 3.24
CA ILE A 135 0.07 -7.39 2.01
C ILE A 135 -0.23 -8.69 1.28
N PRO A 136 -1.46 -8.94 0.82
CA PRO A 136 -1.76 -10.13 0.03
C PRO A 136 -0.96 -10.12 -1.27
N ASP A 137 -0.60 -11.30 -1.79
CA ASP A 137 0.08 -11.44 -3.07
C ASP A 137 -0.79 -10.87 -4.20
N LEU A 138 -0.34 -9.75 -4.75
CA LEU A 138 -1.03 -9.04 -5.82
C LEU A 138 -0.22 -9.12 -7.12
N PRO A 139 -0.88 -9.27 -8.29
CA PRO A 139 -0.19 -9.33 -9.59
C PRO A 139 0.27 -7.95 -10.09
N TYR A 140 0.26 -6.92 -9.27
CA TYR A 140 0.64 -5.54 -9.60
C TYR A 140 1.32 -4.86 -8.40
N ILE A 141 2.12 -3.83 -8.70
CA ILE A 141 2.86 -3.06 -7.71
C ILE A 141 1.92 -2.07 -7.01
N THR A 142 1.96 -2.06 -5.69
CA THR A 142 1.23 -1.08 -4.86
C THR A 142 2.05 0.19 -4.63
N LEU A 143 1.39 1.26 -4.17
CA LEU A 143 2.09 2.48 -3.76
C LEU A 143 3.08 2.21 -2.61
N ALA A 144 2.71 1.33 -1.68
CA ALA A 144 3.59 0.93 -0.58
C ALA A 144 4.89 0.27 -1.10
N ASP A 145 4.78 -0.64 -2.07
CA ASP A 145 5.94 -1.29 -2.70
C ASP A 145 6.85 -0.28 -3.39
N ALA A 146 6.25 0.68 -4.10
CA ALA A 146 7.02 1.75 -4.77
C ALA A 146 7.80 2.61 -3.77
N ILE A 147 7.22 2.94 -2.60
CA ILE A 147 7.89 3.71 -1.54
C ILE A 147 9.02 2.90 -0.90
N ILE A 148 8.82 1.61 -0.65
CA ILE A 148 9.86 0.71 -0.13
C ILE A 148 11.02 0.61 -1.13
N ALA A 149 10.72 0.38 -2.41
CA ALA A 149 11.73 0.32 -3.47
C ALA A 149 12.51 1.64 -3.60
N LEU A 150 11.83 2.79 -3.53
CA LEU A 150 12.47 4.11 -3.56
C LEU A 150 13.40 4.30 -2.35
N SER A 151 12.99 3.88 -1.16
CA SER A 151 13.80 3.93 0.07
C SER A 151 15.06 3.07 -0.07
N PHE A 152 14.93 1.88 -0.64
CA PHE A 152 16.05 0.99 -0.93
C PHE A 152 17.04 1.60 -1.93
N MET A 153 16.53 2.11 -3.06
CA MET A 153 17.34 2.78 -4.08
C MET A 153 18.08 4.01 -3.52
N THR A 154 17.41 4.80 -2.69
CA THR A 154 18.00 5.97 -2.03
C THR A 154 19.16 5.55 -1.11
N SER A 155 18.94 4.53 -0.27
CA SER A 155 19.96 4.00 0.65
C SER A 155 21.17 3.45 -0.11
N ALA A 156 20.96 2.66 -1.15
CA ALA A 156 22.00 2.13 -2.01
C ALA A 156 22.80 3.25 -2.71
N SER A 157 22.11 4.28 -3.18
CA SER A 157 22.74 5.46 -3.84
C SER A 157 23.63 6.25 -2.89
N ILE A 158 23.19 6.46 -1.65
CA ILE A 158 23.97 7.15 -0.61
C ILE A 158 25.26 6.37 -0.31
N LEU A 159 25.18 5.07 -0.13
CA LEU A 159 26.33 4.19 0.09
C LEU A 159 27.31 4.27 -1.10
N ALA A 160 26.82 4.10 -2.32
CA ALA A 160 27.63 4.18 -3.53
C ALA A 160 28.35 5.54 -3.66
N LEU A 161 27.64 6.66 -3.41
CA LEU A 161 28.23 7.99 -3.44
C LEU A 161 29.32 8.18 -2.39
N SER A 162 29.15 7.63 -1.19
CA SER A 162 30.16 7.68 -0.11
C SER A 162 31.44 6.96 -0.52
N ILE A 163 31.33 5.77 -1.10
CA ILE A 163 32.46 4.97 -1.60
C ILE A 163 33.18 5.70 -2.76
N LEU A 164 32.41 6.25 -3.72
CA LEU A 164 32.98 6.97 -4.86
C LEU A 164 33.72 8.24 -4.42
N LYS A 165 33.18 8.99 -3.45
CA LYS A 165 33.87 10.17 -2.88
C LYS A 165 35.19 9.80 -2.22
N LYS A 166 35.24 8.72 -1.44
CA LYS A 166 36.48 8.22 -0.85
C LYS A 166 37.50 7.87 -1.93
N ARG A 167 37.10 7.06 -2.92
CA ARG A 167 37.99 6.64 -4.01
C ARG A 167 38.59 7.82 -4.79
N ARG A 168 37.79 8.88 -5.04
CA ARG A 168 38.31 10.10 -5.70
C ARG A 168 39.31 10.83 -4.82
N ARG A 169 39.05 10.95 -3.52
CA ARG A 169 39.96 11.58 -2.56
C ARG A 169 41.30 10.86 -2.52
N ASP A 170 41.28 9.52 -2.41
CA ASP A 170 42.50 8.71 -2.33
C ASP A 170 43.35 8.80 -3.63
N LYS A 171 42.72 8.94 -4.79
CA LYS A 171 43.40 9.19 -6.06
C LYS A 171 44.09 10.57 -6.11
N ASN A 172 43.38 11.63 -5.66
CA ASN A 172 43.93 12.99 -5.64
C ASN A 172 45.11 13.13 -4.65
N LEU A 173 45.13 12.36 -3.58
CA LEU A 173 46.24 12.32 -2.64
C LEU A 173 47.48 11.60 -3.21
N LYS A 174 47.26 10.57 -4.07
CA LYS A 174 48.34 9.81 -4.68
C LYS A 174 49.03 10.50 -5.87
N PHE A 175 48.32 11.41 -6.52
CA PHE A 175 48.80 12.21 -7.66
C PHE A 175 48.43 13.67 -7.41
N PRO A 176 49.18 14.41 -6.51
CA PRO A 176 49.03 15.84 -6.45
C PRO A 176 49.46 16.39 -7.80
N SER A 177 48.58 17.18 -8.46
CA SER A 177 48.93 17.86 -9.70
C SER A 177 50.14 18.75 -9.44
N SER A 178 51.29 18.39 -10.01
CA SER A 178 52.47 19.26 -10.08
C SER A 178 52.08 20.46 -10.93
N GLY A 179 51.74 21.59 -10.27
CA GLY A 179 51.63 22.89 -10.89
C GLY A 179 53.01 23.48 -11.16
#